data_c77223b7c9986176f268c2ac8140ec2a
#
_entry.id   c77223b7c9986176f268c2ac8140ec2a
#
_cell.length_a   1.000
_cell.length_b   1.000
_cell.length_c   1.000
_cell.angle_alpha   90.00
_cell.angle_beta   90.00
_cell.angle_gamma   90.00
#
_symmetry.space_group_name_H-M   'P 1'
#
loop_
_entity.id
_entity.type
_entity.pdbx_description
1 polymer ?
#
loop_
_entity_poly.entity_id
_entity_poly.type
_entity_poly.pdbx_seq_one_letter_code
_entity_poly.pdbx_strand_id
1 'polypeptide(L)'
;MPSSRLVPLLAVAASLLLAPACSKSVAEPAESHFKPAPAPPTDRGPATLQIIDDVVGKGKVAKDGDKVRVHYTGTLMNGKKFDSSRDRGTPFDFTLGKGEVIKGWDQGVAGMKVGGKRRLVIPEALGYGDTGSPPNIPEKAGLKFDVELLDVNPTTALPSAKELAPTPDLDPSMLGDPDEAP
;
A
#
# COMPACT_ATOMS: atom_id res chain seq x y z
N MET A 1 -19.87 60.21 -24.51
CA MET A 1 -21.08 61.05 -24.41
C MET A 1 -22.02 60.44 -23.43
N PRO A 2 -22.60 61.22 -22.58
CA PRO A 2 -22.91 60.89 -21.19
C PRO A 2 -24.39 60.65 -20.97
N SER A 3 -24.74 60.08 -19.82
CA SER A 3 -25.98 60.45 -19.16
C SER A 3 -25.96 60.01 -17.69
N SER A 4 -25.63 60.98 -16.90
CA SER A 4 -26.01 61.11 -15.50
C SER A 4 -27.55 61.03 -15.36
N ARG A 5 -28.03 60.36 -14.32
CA ARG A 5 -29.27 60.75 -13.68
C ARG A 5 -29.15 60.60 -12.13
N LEU A 6 -28.96 61.74 -11.58
CA LEU A 6 -29.17 62.10 -10.18
C LEU A 6 -30.70 62.11 -9.92
N VAL A 7 -31.20 61.60 -8.82
CA VAL A 7 -32.50 61.95 -8.22
C VAL A 7 -32.49 61.62 -6.72
N PRO A 8 -33.28 62.29 -5.90
CA PRO A 8 -32.76 62.93 -4.69
C PRO A 8 -33.21 62.26 -3.35
N LEU A 9 -32.56 62.77 -2.37
CA LEU A 9 -32.80 62.77 -0.93
C LEU A 9 -34.27 63.04 -0.57
N LEU A 10 -34.91 62.20 0.23
CA LEU A 10 -36.01 62.57 1.11
C LEU A 10 -35.81 61.99 2.51
N ALA A 11 -35.52 62.89 3.38
CA ALA A 11 -35.46 62.69 4.82
C ALA A 11 -36.91 62.65 5.36
N VAL A 12 -37.25 61.65 6.17
CA VAL A 12 -38.33 61.71 7.10
C VAL A 12 -37.85 61.17 8.44
N ALA A 13 -37.75 62.10 9.35
CA ALA A 13 -37.57 61.82 10.77
C ALA A 13 -38.92 61.48 11.42
N ALA A 14 -38.97 60.45 12.23
CA ALA A 14 -39.91 60.41 13.36
C ALA A 14 -39.60 59.22 14.30
N SER A 15 -39.22 59.59 15.53
CA SER A 15 -39.74 59.15 16.83
C SER A 15 -39.43 57.75 17.33
N LEU A 16 -38.47 57.69 18.18
CA LEU A 16 -38.42 57.35 19.59
C LEU A 16 -39.59 56.48 20.13
N LEU A 17 -39.29 55.19 20.39
CA LEU A 17 -39.89 54.44 21.48
C LEU A 17 -38.88 53.46 22.06
N LEU A 18 -38.41 53.82 23.26
CA LEU A 18 -37.56 52.97 24.11
C LEU A 18 -38.44 51.83 24.67
N ALA A 19 -38.07 50.58 24.37
CA ALA A 19 -38.52 49.43 25.14
C ALA A 19 -37.30 48.61 25.52
N PRO A 20 -37.06 48.30 26.79
CA PRO A 20 -35.99 47.38 27.17
C PRO A 20 -36.51 45.95 26.95
N ALA A 21 -36.18 45.37 25.83
CA ALA A 21 -36.36 43.95 25.62
C ALA A 21 -35.20 43.20 26.25
N CYS A 22 -35.55 42.50 27.31
CA CYS A 22 -34.73 41.51 27.97
C CYS A 22 -34.23 40.48 26.94
N SER A 23 -33.02 40.65 26.40
CA SER A 23 -32.38 39.63 25.58
C SER A 23 -31.96 38.50 26.49
N LYS A 24 -32.78 37.45 26.55
CA LYS A 24 -32.34 36.12 26.91
C LYS A 24 -31.33 35.73 25.84
N SER A 25 -30.06 35.82 26.20
CA SER A 25 -28.98 35.20 25.46
C SER A 25 -29.26 33.69 25.42
N VAL A 26 -29.86 33.24 24.34
CA VAL A 26 -29.87 31.81 23.97
C VAL A 26 -28.45 31.52 23.63
N ALA A 27 -27.74 30.83 24.53
CA ALA A 27 -26.43 30.25 24.23
C ALA A 27 -26.62 29.34 23.02
N GLU A 28 -26.07 29.76 21.91
CA GLU A 28 -25.86 28.95 20.71
C GLU A 28 -25.12 27.69 21.14
N PRO A 29 -25.66 26.48 20.90
CA PRO A 29 -24.91 25.27 21.22
C PRO A 29 -23.63 25.34 20.42
N ALA A 30 -22.52 25.41 21.13
CA ALA A 30 -21.19 25.27 20.53
C ALA A 30 -21.23 24.03 19.64
N GLU A 31 -21.21 24.24 18.32
CA GLU A 31 -20.97 23.18 17.36
C GLU A 31 -19.65 22.57 17.75
N SER A 32 -19.73 21.47 18.49
CA SER A 32 -18.56 20.64 18.72
C SER A 32 -18.10 20.19 17.33
N HIS A 33 -17.03 20.79 16.84
CA HIS A 33 -16.26 20.30 15.72
C HIS A 33 -15.69 18.94 16.13
N PHE A 34 -16.59 17.94 16.20
CA PHE A 34 -16.19 16.56 16.32
C PHE A 34 -15.54 16.22 14.98
N LYS A 35 -14.22 16.47 14.88
CA LYS A 35 -13.42 15.86 13.84
C LYS A 35 -13.55 14.34 14.06
N PRO A 36 -14.29 13.61 13.22
CA PRO A 36 -14.39 12.17 13.40
C PRO A 36 -12.97 11.62 13.46
N ALA A 37 -12.68 10.91 14.55
CA ALA A 37 -11.44 10.16 14.64
C ALA A 37 -11.31 9.35 13.35
N PRO A 38 -10.11 9.24 12.74
CA PRO A 38 -9.94 8.39 11.57
C PRO A 38 -10.50 7.03 11.95
N ALA A 39 -11.45 6.55 11.16
CA ALA A 39 -12.04 5.24 11.36
C ALA A 39 -10.91 4.23 11.52
N PRO A 40 -10.99 3.32 12.50
CA PRO A 40 -9.95 2.30 12.65
C PRO A 40 -9.77 1.62 11.30
N PRO A 41 -8.53 1.33 10.88
CA PRO A 41 -8.28 0.71 9.59
C PRO A 41 -9.14 -0.55 9.52
N THR A 42 -10.10 -0.55 8.60
CA THR A 42 -10.90 -1.75 8.35
C THR A 42 -9.94 -2.80 7.83
N ASP A 43 -9.91 -3.98 8.42
CA ASP A 43 -9.03 -5.08 8.00
C ASP A 43 -9.24 -5.46 6.52
N ARG A 44 -10.33 -5.04 5.91
CA ARG A 44 -10.70 -5.27 4.50
C ARG A 44 -9.87 -4.47 3.49
N GLY A 45 -9.18 -3.42 3.93
CA GLY A 45 -8.47 -2.52 3.02
C GLY A 45 -9.37 -1.51 2.31
N PRO A 46 -8.85 -0.82 1.29
CA PRO A 46 -9.58 0.16 0.50
C PRO A 46 -10.62 -0.51 -0.42
N ALA A 47 -11.59 0.26 -0.93
CA ALA A 47 -12.57 -0.24 -1.90
C ALA A 47 -11.94 -0.58 -3.26
N THR A 48 -10.81 0.03 -3.60
CA THR A 48 -10.12 -0.13 -4.89
C THR A 48 -8.62 -0.33 -4.67
N LEU A 49 -7.97 -0.97 -5.65
CA LEU A 49 -6.52 -1.11 -5.67
C LEU A 49 -5.85 0.27 -5.65
N GLN A 50 -4.97 0.50 -4.68
CA GLN A 50 -4.15 1.69 -4.62
C GLN A 50 -2.73 1.34 -5.03
N ILE A 51 -2.18 2.12 -5.95
CA ILE A 51 -0.84 1.96 -6.50
C ILE A 51 -0.06 3.24 -6.20
N ILE A 52 1.03 3.13 -5.46
CA ILE A 52 1.85 4.25 -5.04
C ILE A 52 3.29 3.96 -5.44
N ASP A 53 3.82 4.73 -6.38
CA ASP A 53 5.22 4.63 -6.79
C ASP A 53 6.09 5.42 -5.81
N ASP A 54 6.84 4.73 -4.96
CA ASP A 54 7.82 5.35 -4.07
C ASP A 54 9.11 5.70 -4.84
N VAL A 55 9.50 4.84 -5.79
CA VAL A 55 10.61 5.06 -6.70
C VAL A 55 10.23 4.59 -8.10
N VAL A 56 10.34 5.47 -9.08
CA VAL A 56 10.16 5.10 -10.48
C VAL A 56 11.49 4.56 -11.02
N GLY A 57 11.50 3.28 -11.40
CA GLY A 57 12.68 2.65 -12.00
C GLY A 57 13.05 3.25 -13.37
N LYS A 58 14.26 2.98 -13.82
CA LYS A 58 14.79 3.47 -15.10
C LYS A 58 14.98 2.35 -16.13
N GLY A 59 14.83 1.09 -15.71
CA GLY A 59 15.04 -0.07 -16.56
C GLY A 59 13.84 -0.46 -17.41
N LYS A 60 13.83 -1.72 -17.86
CA LYS A 60 12.78 -2.30 -18.70
C LYS A 60 11.41 -2.25 -18.01
N VAL A 61 10.37 -1.98 -18.78
CA VAL A 61 8.97 -1.95 -18.30
C VAL A 61 8.42 -3.37 -18.26
N ALA A 62 7.81 -3.75 -17.16
CA ALA A 62 7.07 -5.00 -17.03
C ALA A 62 5.72 -4.92 -17.74
N LYS A 63 5.44 -5.91 -18.59
CA LYS A 63 4.22 -6.04 -19.37
C LYS A 63 3.58 -7.39 -19.13
N ASP A 64 2.29 -7.50 -19.42
CA ASP A 64 1.60 -8.78 -19.36
C ASP A 64 2.30 -9.83 -20.23
N GLY A 65 2.50 -11.02 -19.65
CA GLY A 65 3.25 -12.11 -20.27
C GLY A 65 4.74 -12.13 -19.97
N ASP A 66 5.31 -11.05 -19.42
CA ASP A 66 6.71 -11.04 -19.00
C ASP A 66 6.90 -11.82 -17.69
N LYS A 67 7.99 -12.59 -17.62
CA LYS A 67 8.46 -13.13 -16.35
C LYS A 67 9.15 -12.01 -15.56
N VAL A 68 8.70 -11.75 -14.36
CA VAL A 68 9.23 -10.69 -13.51
C VAL A 68 9.86 -11.26 -12.25
N ARG A 69 10.93 -10.63 -11.82
CA ARG A 69 11.66 -10.96 -10.59
C ARG A 69 11.53 -9.80 -9.62
N VAL A 70 11.01 -10.07 -8.44
CA VAL A 70 10.74 -9.03 -7.44
C VAL A 70 11.24 -9.40 -6.05
N HIS A 71 11.57 -8.38 -5.27
CA HIS A 71 11.52 -8.49 -3.83
C HIS A 71 10.23 -7.86 -3.32
N TYR A 72 9.66 -8.46 -2.28
CA TYR A 72 8.45 -7.91 -1.65
C TYR A 72 8.43 -8.14 -0.15
N THR A 73 7.62 -7.34 0.52
CA THR A 73 7.20 -7.53 1.90
C THR A 73 5.69 -7.32 1.96
N GLY A 74 4.97 -8.32 2.45
CA GLY A 74 3.52 -8.31 2.61
C GLY A 74 3.13 -8.10 4.07
N THR A 75 2.22 -7.14 4.30
CA THR A 75 1.64 -6.83 5.60
C THR A 75 0.13 -6.74 5.53
N LEU A 76 -0.55 -7.10 6.60
CA LEU A 76 -1.97 -6.83 6.78
C LEU A 76 -2.22 -5.34 7.01
N MET A 77 -3.47 -4.90 6.96
CA MET A 77 -3.84 -3.50 7.20
C MET A 77 -3.43 -3.01 8.59
N ASN A 78 -3.40 -3.89 9.59
CA ASN A 78 -2.93 -3.61 10.95
C ASN A 78 -1.40 -3.55 11.10
N GLY A 79 -0.64 -3.77 10.00
CA GLY A 79 0.81 -3.72 9.97
C GLY A 79 1.51 -5.05 10.29
N LYS A 80 0.77 -6.12 10.62
CA LYS A 80 1.36 -7.44 10.84
C LYS A 80 1.93 -7.98 9.53
N LYS A 81 3.23 -8.23 9.50
CA LYS A 81 3.89 -8.89 8.37
C LYS A 81 3.48 -10.37 8.32
N PHE A 82 3.11 -10.84 7.14
CA PHE A 82 2.72 -12.24 6.92
C PHE A 82 3.66 -12.98 5.98
N ASP A 83 4.33 -12.26 5.08
CA ASP A 83 5.29 -12.87 4.16
C ASP A 83 6.32 -11.84 3.66
N SER A 84 7.54 -12.30 3.33
CA SER A 84 8.60 -11.46 2.77
C SER A 84 9.63 -12.31 2.04
N SER A 85 9.88 -11.98 0.78
CA SER A 85 10.98 -12.56 0.01
C SER A 85 12.36 -12.12 0.52
N ARG A 86 12.43 -10.96 1.17
CA ARG A 86 13.66 -10.45 1.77
C ARG A 86 14.08 -11.27 2.98
N ASP A 87 13.11 -11.69 3.81
CA ASP A 87 13.37 -12.53 4.98
C ASP A 87 13.86 -13.92 4.56
N ARG A 88 13.42 -14.41 3.41
CA ARG A 88 13.89 -15.67 2.81
C ARG A 88 15.25 -15.54 2.09
N GLY A 89 15.71 -14.31 1.87
CA GLY A 89 16.94 -14.04 1.10
C GLY A 89 16.85 -14.37 -0.40
N THR A 90 15.66 -14.74 -0.90
CA THR A 90 15.46 -15.20 -2.28
C THR A 90 14.38 -14.36 -2.94
N PRO A 91 14.64 -13.72 -4.08
CA PRO A 91 13.64 -13.04 -4.89
C PRO A 91 12.52 -13.98 -5.33
N PHE A 92 11.40 -13.43 -5.71
CA PHE A 92 10.25 -14.17 -6.20
C PHE A 92 10.05 -13.91 -7.69
N ASP A 93 9.95 -15.00 -8.46
CA ASP A 93 9.71 -14.97 -9.90
C ASP A 93 8.27 -15.39 -10.19
N PHE A 94 7.59 -14.67 -11.07
CA PHE A 94 6.26 -15.05 -11.58
C PHE A 94 6.03 -14.45 -12.96
N THR A 95 5.03 -14.97 -13.69
CA THR A 95 4.63 -14.45 -15.00
C THR A 95 3.43 -13.51 -14.85
N LEU A 96 3.63 -12.26 -15.26
CA LEU A 96 2.63 -11.20 -15.11
C LEU A 96 1.40 -11.47 -15.99
N GLY A 97 0.18 -11.27 -15.45
CA GLY A 97 -1.06 -11.43 -16.18
C GLY A 97 -1.48 -12.88 -16.46
N LYS A 98 -0.83 -13.87 -15.85
CA LYS A 98 -1.19 -15.29 -16.00
C LYS A 98 -1.98 -15.86 -14.82
N GLY A 99 -2.28 -15.04 -13.81
CA GLY A 99 -2.99 -15.48 -12.63
C GLY A 99 -2.16 -16.40 -11.71
N GLU A 100 -0.84 -16.38 -11.84
CA GLU A 100 0.07 -17.08 -10.93
C GLU A 100 0.10 -16.45 -9.54
N VAL A 101 -0.35 -15.19 -9.45
CA VAL A 101 -0.43 -14.38 -8.24
C VAL A 101 -1.84 -13.80 -8.06
N ILE A 102 -2.10 -13.17 -6.93
CA ILE A 102 -3.38 -12.48 -6.69
C ILE A 102 -3.62 -11.36 -7.72
N LYS A 103 -4.88 -11.11 -8.06
CA LYS A 103 -5.25 -10.13 -9.10
C LYS A 103 -4.69 -8.73 -8.85
N GLY A 104 -4.59 -8.34 -7.57
CA GLY A 104 -4.00 -7.08 -7.19
C GLY A 104 -2.52 -6.94 -7.59
N TRP A 105 -1.78 -8.04 -7.68
CA TRP A 105 -0.41 -8.06 -8.16
C TRP A 105 -0.32 -7.97 -9.68
N ASP A 106 -1.11 -8.77 -10.40
CA ASP A 106 -1.14 -8.72 -11.87
C ASP A 106 -1.44 -7.30 -12.36
N GLN A 107 -2.40 -6.62 -11.71
CA GLN A 107 -2.74 -5.23 -12.04
C GLN A 107 -1.73 -4.22 -11.50
N GLY A 108 -1.21 -4.47 -10.30
CA GLY A 108 -0.37 -3.51 -9.59
C GLY A 108 1.08 -3.47 -10.04
N VAL A 109 1.64 -4.59 -10.51
CA VAL A 109 3.03 -4.69 -10.97
C VAL A 109 3.17 -4.32 -12.45
N ALA A 110 2.09 -4.44 -13.22
CA ALA A 110 2.07 -4.00 -14.61
C ALA A 110 2.51 -2.54 -14.74
N GLY A 111 3.36 -2.27 -15.73
CA GLY A 111 3.90 -0.94 -15.99
C GLY A 111 5.04 -0.50 -15.04
N MET A 112 5.41 -1.30 -14.05
CA MET A 112 6.63 -1.02 -13.26
C MET A 112 7.87 -1.09 -14.14
N LYS A 113 8.87 -0.27 -13.80
CA LYS A 113 10.20 -0.33 -14.43
C LYS A 113 11.20 -0.98 -13.49
N VAL A 114 12.14 -1.73 -14.04
CA VAL A 114 13.24 -2.34 -13.28
C VAL A 114 13.97 -1.28 -12.46
N GLY A 115 14.25 -1.61 -11.18
CA GLY A 115 14.79 -0.70 -10.17
C GLY A 115 13.73 0.18 -9.51
N GLY A 116 12.45 0.01 -9.86
CA GLY A 116 11.33 0.72 -9.22
C GLY A 116 10.90 0.08 -7.91
N LYS A 117 10.35 0.90 -7.02
CA LYS A 117 9.71 0.49 -5.78
C LYS A 117 8.29 1.00 -5.76
N ARG A 118 7.35 0.13 -5.48
CA ARG A 118 5.92 0.40 -5.54
C ARG A 118 5.23 -0.20 -4.34
N ARG A 119 4.35 0.59 -3.76
CA ARG A 119 3.47 0.13 -2.70
C ARG A 119 2.10 -0.15 -3.27
N LEU A 120 1.59 -1.33 -2.99
CA LEU A 120 0.25 -1.77 -3.38
C LEU A 120 -0.61 -1.89 -2.13
N VAL A 121 -1.78 -1.25 -2.13
CA VAL A 121 -2.82 -1.51 -1.12
C VAL A 121 -3.97 -2.19 -1.82
N ILE A 122 -4.14 -3.47 -1.52
CA ILE A 122 -5.00 -4.39 -2.27
C ILE A 122 -6.26 -4.66 -1.45
N PRO A 123 -7.46 -4.38 -1.98
CA PRO A 123 -8.70 -4.76 -1.34
C PRO A 123 -8.86 -6.28 -1.27
N GLU A 124 -9.67 -6.76 -0.34
CA GLU A 124 -9.96 -8.19 -0.17
C GLU A 124 -10.32 -8.90 -1.47
N ALA A 125 -11.15 -8.28 -2.31
CA ALA A 125 -11.65 -8.84 -3.57
C ALA A 125 -10.56 -9.10 -4.62
N LEU A 126 -9.43 -8.39 -4.56
CA LEU A 126 -8.28 -8.57 -5.44
C LEU A 126 -7.13 -9.32 -4.75
N GLY A 127 -7.32 -9.70 -3.49
CA GLY A 127 -6.41 -10.51 -2.68
C GLY A 127 -6.92 -11.95 -2.53
N TYR A 128 -7.07 -12.38 -1.28
CA TYR A 128 -7.52 -13.74 -0.94
C TYR A 128 -9.02 -13.83 -0.63
N GLY A 129 -9.79 -12.75 -0.81
CA GLY A 129 -11.24 -12.73 -0.71
C GLY A 129 -11.79 -13.15 0.65
N ASP A 130 -12.98 -13.77 0.60
CA ASP A 130 -13.71 -14.21 1.78
C ASP A 130 -13.03 -15.35 2.55
N THR A 131 -12.16 -16.11 1.91
CA THR A 131 -11.51 -17.28 2.51
C THR A 131 -10.22 -16.92 3.25
N GLY A 132 -9.53 -15.85 2.82
CA GLY A 132 -8.20 -15.55 3.32
C GLY A 132 -7.15 -16.60 2.93
N SER A 133 -6.07 -16.70 3.69
CA SER A 133 -5.03 -17.74 3.60
C SER A 133 -4.50 -18.06 5.01
N PRO A 134 -5.24 -18.89 5.76
CA PRO A 134 -4.83 -19.28 7.11
C PRO A 134 -3.49 -20.01 7.14
N PRO A 135 -2.69 -19.90 8.22
CA PRO A 135 -2.99 -19.17 9.45
C PRO A 135 -2.61 -17.69 9.42
N ASN A 136 -2.00 -17.21 8.32
CA ASN A 136 -1.34 -15.90 8.29
C ASN A 136 -2.23 -14.75 7.81
N ILE A 137 -3.18 -15.04 6.92
CA ILE A 137 -4.06 -14.03 6.32
C ILE A 137 -5.52 -14.37 6.68
N PRO A 138 -6.17 -13.51 7.51
CA PRO A 138 -7.58 -13.72 7.86
C PRO A 138 -8.51 -13.60 6.66
N GLU A 139 -9.74 -14.05 6.86
CA GLU A 139 -10.84 -13.81 5.93
C GLU A 139 -11.04 -12.31 5.70
N LYS A 140 -11.38 -11.93 4.48
CA LYS A 140 -11.71 -10.54 4.09
C LYS A 140 -10.60 -9.53 4.40
N ALA A 141 -9.37 -9.98 4.46
CA ALA A 141 -8.23 -9.12 4.77
C ALA A 141 -7.79 -8.30 3.55
N GLY A 142 -7.68 -6.99 3.74
CA GLY A 142 -6.93 -6.12 2.86
C GLY A 142 -5.42 -6.29 3.07
N LEU A 143 -4.65 -6.11 2.03
CA LEU A 143 -3.23 -6.40 2.03
C LEU A 143 -2.42 -5.18 1.60
N LYS A 144 -1.25 -5.01 2.20
CA LYS A 144 -0.24 -4.05 1.76
C LYS A 144 1.00 -4.78 1.33
N PHE A 145 1.56 -4.40 0.19
CA PHE A 145 2.81 -4.92 -0.31
C PHE A 145 3.76 -3.79 -0.68
N ASP A 146 4.97 -3.88 -0.19
CA ASP A 146 6.09 -3.11 -0.71
C ASP A 146 6.82 -4.00 -1.71
N VAL A 147 6.79 -3.61 -2.99
CA VAL A 147 7.34 -4.40 -4.12
C VAL A 147 8.49 -3.64 -4.76
N GLU A 148 9.61 -4.32 -4.98
CA GLU A 148 10.74 -3.82 -5.75
C GLU A 148 10.95 -4.73 -6.96
N LEU A 149 10.88 -4.15 -8.15
CA LEU A 149 11.12 -4.88 -9.40
C LEU A 149 12.61 -4.94 -9.71
N LEU A 150 13.15 -6.15 -9.67
CA LEU A 150 14.59 -6.40 -9.88
C LEU A 150 14.93 -6.65 -11.35
N ASP A 151 14.10 -7.45 -12.03
CA ASP A 151 14.35 -7.81 -13.42
C ASP A 151 13.07 -8.17 -14.17
N VAL A 152 13.12 -8.03 -15.50
CA VAL A 152 12.05 -8.42 -16.43
C VAL A 152 12.64 -9.37 -17.47
N ASN A 153 12.12 -10.59 -17.52
CA ASN A 153 12.59 -11.73 -18.28
C ASN A 153 14.04 -12.11 -17.92
N PRO A 154 14.27 -12.45 -16.62
CA PRO A 154 15.59 -12.85 -16.16
C PRO A 154 16.07 -14.07 -16.93
N THR A 155 17.30 -13.98 -17.47
CA THR A 155 17.94 -15.09 -18.21
C THR A 155 18.53 -16.15 -17.27
N THR A 156 18.80 -15.74 -16.01
CA THR A 156 19.34 -16.64 -14.99
C THR A 156 18.20 -17.15 -14.12
N ALA A 157 17.99 -18.48 -14.12
CA ALA A 157 17.08 -19.10 -13.17
C ALA A 157 17.54 -18.84 -11.72
N LEU A 158 16.59 -18.61 -10.80
CA LEU A 158 16.92 -18.65 -9.39
C LEU A 158 17.37 -20.08 -9.02
N PRO A 159 18.37 -20.23 -8.14
CA PRO A 159 18.67 -21.54 -7.58
C PRO A 159 17.41 -22.10 -6.94
N SER A 160 17.07 -23.34 -7.25
CA SER A 160 15.89 -23.97 -6.67
C SER A 160 16.06 -24.05 -5.15
N ALA A 161 14.96 -24.03 -4.41
CA ALA A 161 14.99 -24.19 -2.95
C ALA A 161 15.72 -25.47 -2.50
N LYS A 162 15.90 -26.44 -3.43
CA LYS A 162 16.66 -27.67 -3.22
C LYS A 162 18.19 -27.43 -3.25
N GLU A 163 18.65 -26.37 -3.93
CA GLU A 163 20.09 -26.05 -4.07
C GLU A 163 20.57 -25.14 -2.95
N LEU A 164 19.63 -24.56 -2.18
CA LEU A 164 19.91 -23.80 -0.95
C LEU A 164 19.87 -24.65 0.32
N ALA A 165 19.59 -25.96 0.18
CA ALA A 165 19.78 -26.89 1.29
C ALA A 165 21.28 -26.95 1.61
N PRO A 166 21.68 -26.80 2.89
CA PRO A 166 23.09 -26.97 3.25
C PRO A 166 23.53 -28.34 2.76
N THR A 167 24.56 -28.36 1.94
CA THR A 167 25.18 -29.62 1.50
C THR A 167 25.58 -30.41 2.74
N PRO A 168 25.03 -31.59 2.98
CA PRO A 168 25.48 -32.46 4.04
C PRO A 168 26.63 -33.30 3.48
N ASP A 169 27.77 -32.70 3.23
CA ASP A 169 28.99 -33.47 2.96
C ASP A 169 30.21 -32.57 3.20
N LEU A 170 30.44 -32.28 4.47
CA LEU A 170 31.81 -32.21 4.97
C LEU A 170 32.17 -33.65 5.24
N ASP A 171 32.92 -34.28 4.31
CA ASP A 171 33.55 -35.56 4.48
C ASP A 171 34.36 -35.55 5.78
N PRO A 172 34.00 -36.35 6.77
CA PRO A 172 34.72 -36.40 8.05
C PRO A 172 36.18 -36.92 7.90
N SER A 173 36.61 -37.38 6.71
CA SER A 173 37.96 -37.81 6.43
C SER A 173 38.97 -36.68 6.21
N MET A 174 38.49 -35.39 6.23
CA MET A 174 39.39 -34.22 6.18
C MET A 174 39.73 -33.60 7.51
N LEU A 175 39.23 -34.15 8.59
CA LEU A 175 39.74 -33.86 9.94
C LEU A 175 40.96 -34.75 10.16
N GLY A 176 42.13 -34.18 9.84
CA GLY A 176 43.41 -34.83 10.07
C GLY A 176 43.48 -35.31 11.52
N ASP A 177 44.03 -36.53 11.66
CA ASP A 177 44.31 -37.24 12.91
C ASP A 177 45.10 -36.34 13.85
N PRO A 178 44.65 -36.09 15.10
CA PRO A 178 45.38 -35.25 16.05
C PRO A 178 46.56 -35.92 16.72
N ASP A 179 47.00 -37.12 16.26
CA ASP A 179 47.97 -37.95 16.98
C ASP A 179 49.31 -38.14 16.21
N GLU A 180 49.64 -37.27 15.24
CA GLU A 180 50.99 -37.32 14.64
C GLU A 180 51.76 -36.04 14.95
N ALA A 181 52.32 -35.99 16.14
CA ALA A 181 53.42 -35.10 16.51
C ALA A 181 54.68 -35.93 16.85
N PRO A 182 55.87 -35.58 16.26
CA PRO A 182 57.11 -36.27 16.49
C PRO A 182 57.68 -36.08 17.92
#